data_f425f6ec80e153d086037a13e8abbbcb
#
_entry.id   f425f6ec80e153d086037a13e8abbbcb
#
_cell.length_a   1.000
_cell.length_b   1.000
_cell.length_c   1.000
_cell.angle_alpha   90.00
_cell.angle_beta   90.00
_cell.angle_gamma   90.00
#
_symmetry.space_group_name_H-M   'P 1'
#
loop_
_entity.id
_entity.type
_entity.pdbx_description
1 polymer ?
#
loop_
_entity_poly.entity_id
_entity_poly.type
_entity_poly.pdbx_seq_one_letter_code
_entity_poly.pdbx_strand_id
1 'polypeptide(L)'
;MKENAKTNPKEEAQQCSHKIIIFAKNANGCKLLNSISSEANTENYNCVDRKTLKKYWKNKDLLLAIPFYDSFIFNNLIKFCNCTPNFDFCEPTLFIENNSLPFDDFVAKKVQEYADSNNLKTQNTKSIYYKNKKDVKALQTYKCITGRSFGNKTLSKPNLDHFGSNEFCFESWKEKNERITA
;
A
#
# COMPACT_ATOMS: atom_id res chain seq x y z
N MET A 1 19.88 -23.02 27.05
CA MET A 1 18.78 -22.10 27.38
C MET A 1 19.00 -20.83 26.57
N LYS A 2 18.17 -20.57 25.56
CA LYS A 2 18.22 -19.31 24.81
C LYS A 2 17.31 -18.33 25.55
N GLU A 3 17.88 -17.26 26.07
CA GLU A 3 17.15 -16.14 26.63
C GLU A 3 16.22 -15.57 25.55
N ASN A 4 14.93 -15.52 25.87
CA ASN A 4 13.94 -14.81 25.06
C ASN A 4 14.29 -13.31 25.12
N ALA A 5 14.94 -12.83 24.07
CA ALA A 5 15.05 -11.40 23.84
C ALA A 5 13.61 -10.85 23.76
N LYS A 6 13.23 -10.02 24.72
CA LYS A 6 11.96 -9.28 24.70
C LYS A 6 12.02 -8.34 23.50
N THR A 7 11.38 -8.75 22.40
CA THR A 7 11.21 -7.88 21.24
C THR A 7 10.42 -6.64 21.66
N ASN A 8 10.88 -5.49 21.21
CA ASN A 8 10.23 -4.21 21.52
C ASN A 8 8.84 -4.21 20.86
N PRO A 9 7.74 -3.92 21.56
CA PRO A 9 6.39 -3.91 20.98
C PRO A 9 6.26 -3.05 19.71
N LYS A 10 7.11 -2.03 19.56
CA LYS A 10 7.21 -1.21 18.33
C LYS A 10 7.77 -1.98 17.14
N GLU A 11 8.74 -2.87 17.36
CA GLU A 11 9.35 -3.67 16.30
C GLU A 11 8.41 -4.79 15.84
N GLU A 12 7.66 -5.41 16.75
CA GLU A 12 6.64 -6.39 16.40
C GLU A 12 5.47 -5.78 15.61
N ALA A 13 5.00 -4.59 16.01
CA ALA A 13 3.95 -3.87 15.30
C ALA A 13 4.37 -3.45 13.88
N GLN A 14 5.66 -3.16 13.66
CA GLN A 14 6.19 -2.82 12.33
C GLN A 14 6.43 -4.04 11.44
N GLN A 15 6.72 -5.21 11.99
CA GLN A 15 6.99 -6.43 11.19
C GLN A 15 5.78 -6.96 10.45
N CYS A 16 4.57 -6.74 10.97
CA CYS A 16 3.31 -7.22 10.36
C CYS A 16 2.41 -6.10 9.84
N SER A 17 2.92 -4.88 9.72
CA SER A 17 2.12 -3.76 9.21
C SER A 17 1.95 -3.83 7.69
N HIS A 18 0.76 -3.50 7.22
CA HIS A 18 0.44 -3.36 5.80
C HIS A 18 -0.30 -2.06 5.57
N LYS A 19 -0.23 -1.56 4.33
CA LYS A 19 -0.90 -0.31 3.97
C LYS A 19 -2.38 -0.53 3.67
N ILE A 20 -3.17 0.44 4.09
CA ILE A 20 -4.57 0.63 3.67
C ILE A 20 -4.74 2.08 3.21
N ILE A 21 -5.74 2.33 2.40
CA ILE A 21 -6.11 3.68 1.95
C ILE A 21 -7.56 3.91 2.37
N ILE A 22 -7.80 5.02 3.05
CA ILE A 22 -9.15 5.41 3.46
C ILE A 22 -9.52 6.70 2.75
N PHE A 23 -10.63 6.69 2.03
CA PHE A 23 -11.19 7.85 1.37
C PHE A 23 -12.37 8.38 2.15
N ALA A 24 -12.40 9.70 2.36
CA ALA A 24 -13.58 10.42 2.84
C ALA A 24 -14.51 10.73 1.66
N LYS A 25 -15.76 10.29 1.73
CA LYS A 25 -16.78 10.54 0.69
C LYS A 25 -17.43 11.91 0.81
N ASN A 26 -17.38 12.53 1.99
CA ASN A 26 -18.03 13.79 2.31
C ASN A 26 -17.37 14.48 3.52
N ALA A 27 -17.88 15.65 3.92
CA ALA A 27 -17.34 16.41 5.04
C ALA A 27 -17.38 15.67 6.38
N ASN A 28 -18.39 14.82 6.61
CA ASN A 28 -18.43 13.98 7.82
C ASN A 28 -17.34 12.91 7.78
N GLY A 29 -17.09 12.31 6.61
CA GLY A 29 -15.98 11.39 6.40
C GLY A 29 -14.61 12.02 6.69
N CYS A 30 -14.41 13.30 6.32
CA CYS A 30 -13.18 14.03 6.69
C CYS A 30 -13.00 14.14 8.21
N LYS A 31 -14.07 14.42 8.96
CA LYS A 31 -14.02 14.47 10.43
C LYS A 31 -13.66 13.10 11.03
N LEU A 32 -14.27 12.04 10.52
CA LEU A 32 -13.99 10.66 10.96
C LEU A 32 -12.54 10.27 10.64
N LEU A 33 -12.04 10.61 9.45
CA LEU A 33 -10.67 10.37 9.04
C LEU A 33 -9.66 11.09 9.96
N ASN A 34 -9.95 12.34 10.33
CA ASN A 34 -9.14 13.09 11.30
C ASN A 34 -9.12 12.39 12.66
N SER A 35 -10.27 11.87 13.14
CA SER A 35 -10.34 11.13 14.41
C SER A 35 -9.52 9.85 14.37
N ILE A 36 -9.61 9.08 13.26
CA ILE A 36 -8.79 7.87 13.05
C ILE A 36 -7.31 8.22 13.05
N SER A 37 -6.91 9.27 12.32
CA SER A 37 -5.52 9.72 12.25
C SER A 37 -4.99 10.19 13.60
N SER A 38 -5.80 10.93 14.38
CA SER A 38 -5.41 11.40 15.70
C SER A 38 -5.16 10.23 16.66
N GLU A 39 -6.07 9.25 16.72
CA GLU A 39 -5.92 8.07 17.57
C GLU A 39 -4.72 7.22 17.16
N ALA A 40 -4.49 7.05 15.85
CA ALA A 40 -3.31 6.35 15.33
C ALA A 40 -1.99 7.00 15.77
N ASN A 41 -1.93 8.34 15.75
CA ASN A 41 -0.70 9.07 16.07
C ASN A 41 -0.45 9.20 17.58
N THR A 42 -1.50 9.20 18.41
CA THR A 42 -1.38 9.40 19.85
C THR A 42 -1.29 8.10 20.64
N GLU A 43 -2.03 7.08 20.26
CA GLU A 43 -2.20 5.86 21.05
C GLU A 43 -1.57 4.61 20.43
N ASN A 44 -1.47 4.56 19.08
CA ASN A 44 -1.16 3.32 18.35
C ASN A 44 0.15 3.36 17.55
N TYR A 45 1.17 4.10 17.98
CA TYR A 45 2.50 4.13 17.35
C TYR A 45 2.49 4.41 15.83
N ASN A 46 1.63 5.31 15.37
CA ASN A 46 1.39 5.62 13.96
C ASN A 46 0.79 4.47 13.13
N CYS A 47 0.15 3.52 13.79
CA CYS A 47 -0.60 2.44 13.15
C CYS A 47 -2.09 2.56 13.45
N VAL A 48 -2.93 2.07 12.57
CA VAL A 48 -4.38 1.99 12.79
C VAL A 48 -4.73 0.54 13.04
N ASP A 49 -5.33 0.26 14.19
CA ASP A 49 -5.83 -1.07 14.51
C ASP A 49 -7.30 -1.25 14.09
N ARG A 50 -7.76 -2.51 14.09
CA ARG A 50 -9.14 -2.85 13.74
C ARG A 50 -10.17 -2.24 14.70
N LYS A 51 -9.84 -2.05 15.99
CA LYS A 51 -10.76 -1.47 16.98
C LYS A 51 -11.04 -0.03 16.62
N THR A 52 -9.99 0.75 16.36
CA THR A 52 -10.09 2.15 15.93
C THR A 52 -10.87 2.28 14.64
N LEU A 53 -10.62 1.42 13.65
CA LEU A 53 -11.40 1.42 12.41
C LEU A 53 -12.88 1.16 12.68
N LYS A 54 -13.23 0.10 13.40
CA LYS A 54 -14.64 -0.21 13.73
C LYS A 54 -15.33 0.91 14.52
N LYS A 55 -14.64 1.57 15.44
CA LYS A 55 -15.16 2.66 16.27
C LYS A 55 -15.64 3.84 15.44
N TYR A 56 -14.88 4.20 14.40
CA TYR A 56 -15.15 5.39 13.57
C TYR A 56 -15.76 5.07 12.21
N TRP A 57 -15.84 3.81 11.82
CA TRP A 57 -16.24 3.44 10.47
C TRP A 57 -17.72 3.70 10.19
N LYS A 58 -18.00 4.38 9.08
CA LYS A 58 -19.34 4.54 8.52
C LYS A 58 -19.29 4.39 7.02
N ASN A 59 -19.92 3.33 6.49
CA ASN A 59 -19.91 3.00 5.06
C ASN A 59 -20.46 4.12 4.15
N LYS A 60 -21.36 4.96 4.65
CA LYS A 60 -21.86 6.12 3.90
C LYS A 60 -20.86 7.26 3.77
N ASP A 61 -19.89 7.37 4.69
CA ASP A 61 -18.97 8.49 4.82
C ASP A 61 -17.53 8.13 4.42
N LEU A 62 -17.15 6.85 4.54
CA LEU A 62 -15.82 6.34 4.28
C LEU A 62 -15.81 5.21 3.25
N LEU A 63 -14.69 5.07 2.55
CA LEU A 63 -14.37 3.96 1.65
C LEU A 63 -12.98 3.43 2.00
N LEU A 64 -12.86 2.10 2.11
CA LEU A 64 -11.58 1.43 2.29
C LEU A 64 -11.09 0.88 0.95
N ALA A 65 -9.84 1.16 0.63
CA ALA A 65 -9.14 0.50 -0.45
C ALA A 65 -7.87 -0.17 0.05
N ILE A 66 -7.56 -1.31 -0.53
CA ILE A 66 -6.33 -2.05 -0.29
C ILE A 66 -5.40 -1.76 -1.47
N PRO A 67 -4.26 -1.09 -1.26
CA PRO A 67 -3.32 -0.79 -2.34
C PRO A 67 -2.72 -2.08 -2.91
N PHE A 68 -2.20 -2.01 -4.13
CA PHE A 68 -1.56 -3.16 -4.76
C PHE A 68 -0.23 -3.50 -4.08
N TYR A 69 0.65 -2.50 -3.95
CA TYR A 69 1.93 -2.65 -3.25
C TYR A 69 1.78 -2.41 -1.74
N ASP A 70 2.60 -3.10 -0.95
CA ASP A 70 2.60 -3.04 0.52
C ASP A 70 1.26 -3.41 1.19
N SER A 71 0.33 -4.01 0.45
CA SER A 71 -0.89 -4.62 1.00
C SER A 71 -0.57 -5.89 1.79
N PHE A 72 -1.55 -6.40 2.52
CA PHE A 72 -1.39 -7.69 3.20
C PHE A 72 -1.16 -8.84 2.19
N ILE A 73 -1.82 -8.82 1.02
CA ILE A 73 -1.62 -9.83 -0.04
C ILE A 73 -0.18 -9.76 -0.55
N PHE A 74 0.29 -8.56 -0.92
CA PHE A 74 1.66 -8.35 -1.37
C PHE A 74 2.68 -8.77 -0.31
N ASN A 75 2.49 -8.36 0.94
CA ASN A 75 3.42 -8.68 2.02
C ASN A 75 3.42 -10.17 2.36
N ASN A 76 2.28 -10.86 2.28
CA ASN A 76 2.22 -12.31 2.46
C ASN A 76 2.98 -13.05 1.36
N LEU A 77 2.88 -12.60 0.10
CA LEU A 77 3.54 -13.24 -1.04
C LEU A 77 5.04 -12.96 -1.10
N ILE A 78 5.44 -11.74 -0.85
CA ILE A 78 6.82 -11.27 -1.08
C ILE A 78 7.64 -11.25 0.21
N LYS A 79 7.01 -10.95 1.35
CA LYS A 79 7.69 -10.84 2.65
C LYS A 79 7.34 -11.97 3.62
N PHE A 80 6.48 -12.91 3.22
CA PHE A 80 6.05 -14.07 4.03
C PHE A 80 5.44 -13.67 5.39
N CYS A 81 4.67 -12.57 5.43
CA CYS A 81 4.13 -12.01 6.67
C CYS A 81 2.98 -12.82 7.27
N ASN A 82 2.31 -13.68 6.51
CA ASN A 82 1.22 -14.55 6.94
C ASN A 82 0.11 -13.84 7.77
N CYS A 83 -0.33 -12.67 7.31
CA CYS A 83 -1.36 -11.85 7.95
C CYS A 83 -2.55 -11.68 7.00
N THR A 84 -3.77 -12.02 7.45
CA THR A 84 -5.01 -11.77 6.70
C THR A 84 -5.96 -10.94 7.58
N PRO A 85 -6.15 -9.65 7.28
CA PRO A 85 -7.05 -8.80 8.03
C PRO A 85 -8.51 -9.24 7.90
N ASN A 86 -9.28 -9.06 8.97
CA ASN A 86 -10.72 -9.27 8.93
C ASN A 86 -11.44 -7.93 8.70
N PHE A 87 -12.15 -7.83 7.57
CA PHE A 87 -12.91 -6.65 7.14
C PHE A 87 -14.42 -6.75 7.38
N ASP A 88 -14.85 -7.39 8.50
CA ASP A 88 -16.25 -7.56 8.86
C ASP A 88 -17.08 -6.28 9.04
N PHE A 89 -16.43 -5.12 9.04
CA PHE A 89 -17.06 -3.80 9.18
C PHE A 89 -17.23 -3.03 7.86
N CYS A 90 -16.61 -3.49 6.77
CA CYS A 90 -16.70 -2.85 5.46
C CYS A 90 -16.33 -3.81 4.33
N GLU A 91 -16.69 -3.45 3.11
CA GLU A 91 -16.27 -4.13 1.88
C GLU A 91 -15.14 -3.33 1.23
N PRO A 92 -13.87 -3.74 1.36
CA PRO A 92 -12.76 -3.04 0.75
C PRO A 92 -12.74 -3.22 -0.76
N THR A 93 -12.28 -2.21 -1.49
CA THR A 93 -11.94 -2.32 -2.90
C THR A 93 -10.46 -2.66 -3.04
N LEU A 94 -10.12 -3.68 -3.80
CA LEU A 94 -8.75 -4.10 -4.03
C LEU A 94 -8.19 -3.40 -5.28
N PHE A 95 -7.05 -2.74 -5.14
CA PHE A 95 -6.39 -2.12 -6.27
C PHE A 95 -5.47 -3.11 -6.99
N ILE A 96 -5.47 -3.05 -8.32
CA ILE A 96 -4.58 -3.82 -9.19
C ILE A 96 -3.76 -2.82 -9.99
N GLU A 97 -2.45 -3.03 -10.02
CA GLU A 97 -1.51 -2.23 -10.80
C GLU A 97 -0.62 -3.14 -11.63
N ASN A 98 -0.14 -2.61 -12.75
CA ASN A 98 0.95 -3.19 -13.52
C ASN A 98 1.93 -2.05 -13.88
N ASN A 99 3.11 -2.09 -13.29
CA ASN A 99 4.18 -1.14 -13.49
C ASN A 99 5.45 -1.82 -14.03
N SER A 100 5.28 -2.99 -14.68
CA SER A 100 6.37 -3.78 -15.27
C SER A 100 7.42 -4.22 -14.25
N LEU A 101 7.01 -4.46 -13.01
CA LEU A 101 7.85 -5.15 -12.03
C LEU A 101 7.73 -6.68 -12.21
N PRO A 102 8.78 -7.45 -11.89
CA PRO A 102 8.81 -8.89 -12.15
C PRO A 102 7.69 -9.71 -11.53
N PHE A 103 7.10 -9.22 -10.43
CA PHE A 103 6.06 -9.94 -9.68
C PHE A 103 4.65 -9.38 -9.91
N ASP A 104 4.48 -8.32 -10.69
CA ASP A 104 3.19 -7.64 -10.84
C ASP A 104 2.09 -8.60 -11.32
N ASP A 105 2.33 -9.39 -12.35
CA ASP A 105 1.34 -10.32 -12.89
C ASP A 105 0.97 -11.42 -11.87
N PHE A 106 1.96 -11.92 -11.13
CA PHE A 106 1.73 -12.94 -10.10
C PHE A 106 0.91 -12.38 -8.93
N VAL A 107 1.24 -11.18 -8.47
CA VAL A 107 0.50 -10.50 -7.40
C VAL A 107 -0.92 -10.15 -7.86
N ALA A 108 -1.07 -9.64 -9.10
CA ALA A 108 -2.38 -9.31 -9.67
C ALA A 108 -3.32 -10.52 -9.70
N LYS A 109 -2.79 -11.68 -10.13
CA LYS A 109 -3.54 -12.94 -10.10
C LYS A 109 -4.01 -13.30 -8.68
N LYS A 110 -3.15 -13.16 -7.68
CA LYS A 110 -3.50 -13.46 -6.29
C LYS A 110 -4.49 -12.46 -5.69
N VAL A 111 -4.39 -11.18 -6.07
CA VAL A 111 -5.39 -10.16 -5.69
C VAL A 111 -6.76 -10.52 -6.28
N GLN A 112 -6.81 -10.94 -7.56
CA GLN A 112 -8.06 -11.34 -8.20
C GLN A 112 -8.65 -12.60 -7.56
N GLU A 113 -7.83 -13.65 -7.33
CA GLU A 113 -8.27 -14.88 -6.65
C GLU A 113 -8.85 -14.57 -5.25
N TYR A 114 -8.23 -13.67 -4.50
CA TYR A 114 -8.74 -13.25 -3.18
C TYR A 114 -10.04 -12.46 -3.30
N ALA A 115 -10.13 -11.55 -4.29
CA ALA A 115 -11.35 -10.78 -4.55
C ALA A 115 -12.53 -11.69 -4.87
N ASP A 116 -12.33 -12.63 -5.79
CA ASP A 116 -13.37 -13.57 -6.23
C ASP A 116 -13.84 -14.48 -5.07
N SER A 117 -12.89 -14.98 -4.27
CA SER A 117 -13.20 -15.83 -3.11
C SER A 117 -13.98 -15.12 -1.99
N ASN A 118 -13.85 -13.79 -1.90
CA ASN A 118 -14.49 -12.97 -0.87
C ASN A 118 -15.59 -12.06 -1.43
N ASN A 119 -15.93 -12.18 -2.70
CA ASN A 119 -16.91 -11.34 -3.42
C ASN A 119 -16.64 -9.84 -3.28
N LEU A 120 -15.35 -9.46 -3.40
CA LEU A 120 -14.89 -8.07 -3.29
C LEU A 120 -14.65 -7.45 -4.67
N LYS A 121 -14.74 -6.12 -4.75
CA LYS A 121 -14.49 -5.38 -5.98
C LYS A 121 -12.99 -5.18 -6.19
N THR A 122 -12.56 -5.30 -7.45
CA THR A 122 -11.23 -4.90 -7.90
C THR A 122 -11.32 -3.63 -8.75
N GLN A 123 -10.25 -2.83 -8.74
CA GLN A 123 -10.13 -1.64 -9.56
C GLN A 123 -8.70 -1.48 -10.06
N ASN A 124 -8.56 -1.28 -11.37
CA ASN A 124 -7.27 -0.93 -11.96
C ASN A 124 -6.88 0.49 -11.55
N THR A 125 -5.68 0.63 -11.04
CA THR A 125 -5.12 1.90 -10.58
C THR A 125 -3.70 2.08 -11.10
N LYS A 126 -3.12 3.25 -10.85
CA LYS A 126 -1.76 3.57 -11.22
C LYS A 126 -1.11 4.44 -10.16
N SER A 127 -0.03 3.97 -9.57
CA SER A 127 0.83 4.79 -8.72
C SER A 127 1.69 5.70 -9.58
N ILE A 128 1.63 7.01 -9.33
CA ILE A 128 2.37 8.05 -10.07
C ILE A 128 3.24 8.80 -9.08
N TYR A 129 4.56 8.75 -9.26
CA TYR A 129 5.53 9.42 -8.42
C TYR A 129 6.26 10.57 -9.12
N TYR A 130 6.28 10.58 -10.47
CA TYR A 130 6.95 11.60 -11.28
C TYR A 130 6.24 11.79 -12.62
N LYS A 131 6.64 12.82 -13.38
CA LYS A 131 5.94 13.24 -14.59
C LYS A 131 6.31 12.39 -15.80
N ASN A 132 7.58 12.29 -16.13
CA ASN A 132 8.06 11.64 -17.36
C ASN A 132 8.94 10.44 -17.03
N LYS A 133 9.02 9.43 -17.90
CA LYS A 133 9.86 8.22 -17.71
C LYS A 133 11.33 8.54 -17.41
N LYS A 134 11.88 9.61 -17.99
CA LYS A 134 13.25 10.07 -17.75
C LYS A 134 13.51 10.55 -16.31
N ASP A 135 12.47 10.95 -15.59
CA ASP A 135 12.56 11.51 -14.25
C ASP A 135 12.77 10.44 -13.15
N VAL A 136 12.79 9.16 -13.52
CA VAL A 136 13.02 8.03 -12.60
C VAL A 136 14.32 8.19 -11.80
N LYS A 137 15.40 8.69 -12.45
CA LYS A 137 16.68 8.92 -11.77
C LYS A 137 16.58 9.97 -10.65
N ALA A 138 15.79 11.03 -10.87
CA ALA A 138 15.55 12.04 -9.85
C ALA A 138 14.81 11.46 -8.63
N LEU A 139 13.77 10.63 -8.86
CA LEU A 139 13.09 9.91 -7.78
C LEU A 139 14.05 8.97 -7.03
N GLN A 140 14.86 8.20 -7.74
CA GLN A 140 15.84 7.29 -7.14
C GLN A 140 16.83 8.06 -6.27
N THR A 141 17.38 9.16 -6.77
CA THR A 141 18.29 10.03 -6.02
C THR A 141 17.63 10.60 -4.77
N TYR A 142 16.40 11.12 -4.90
CA TYR A 142 15.64 11.63 -3.78
C TYR A 142 15.43 10.55 -2.70
N LYS A 143 15.06 9.33 -3.09
CA LYS A 143 14.87 8.20 -2.17
C LYS A 143 16.18 7.76 -1.50
N CYS A 144 17.31 7.85 -2.19
CA CYS A 144 18.62 7.59 -1.58
C CYS A 144 18.98 8.65 -0.53
N ILE A 145 18.66 9.92 -0.78
CA ILE A 145 18.92 11.03 0.14
C ILE A 145 18.01 10.96 1.37
N THR A 146 16.71 10.71 1.17
CA THR A 146 15.72 10.69 2.25
C THR A 146 15.76 9.40 3.07
N GLY A 147 16.16 8.30 2.45
CA GLY A 147 16.35 7.03 3.13
C GLY A 147 17.65 7.05 3.94
N ARG A 148 17.60 7.59 5.16
CA ARG A 148 18.73 7.59 6.11
C ARG A 148 19.14 6.19 6.59
N SER A 149 18.69 5.13 5.96
CA SER A 149 19.13 3.80 6.30
C SER A 149 20.52 3.58 5.72
N PHE A 150 21.47 3.27 6.55
CA PHE A 150 22.85 2.86 6.25
C PHE A 150 22.96 1.59 5.37
N GLY A 151 21.89 1.15 4.77
CA GLY A 151 21.78 -0.05 3.95
C GLY A 151 21.62 0.27 2.47
N ASN A 152 22.69 0.73 1.82
CA ASN A 152 23.05 0.40 0.43
C ASN A 152 21.96 0.43 -0.67
N LYS A 153 21.02 1.37 -0.67
CA LYS A 153 20.27 1.68 -1.88
C LYS A 153 21.15 2.56 -2.78
N THR A 154 21.88 1.96 -3.69
CA THR A 154 22.66 2.67 -4.69
C THR A 154 21.92 2.67 -6.02
N LEU A 155 22.15 3.70 -6.87
CA LEU A 155 21.58 3.77 -8.20
C LEU A 155 22.00 2.62 -9.13
N SER A 156 23.06 1.90 -8.76
CA SER A 156 23.63 0.80 -9.54
C SER A 156 23.17 -0.60 -9.10
N LYS A 157 22.45 -0.74 -7.98
CA LYS A 157 21.95 -2.03 -7.52
C LYS A 157 20.55 -2.29 -8.09
N PRO A 158 20.27 -3.51 -8.59
CA PRO A 158 18.92 -3.90 -8.96
C PRO A 158 17.96 -3.70 -7.79
N ASN A 159 16.80 -3.13 -8.06
CA ASN A 159 15.77 -2.89 -7.08
C ASN A 159 14.47 -3.52 -7.58
N LEU A 160 13.83 -4.35 -6.76
CA LEU A 160 12.59 -5.04 -7.08
C LEU A 160 11.34 -4.27 -6.62
N ASP A 161 11.55 -3.10 -6.02
CA ASP A 161 10.47 -2.18 -5.67
C ASP A 161 10.27 -1.10 -6.77
N HIS A 162 9.64 0.03 -6.43
CA HIS A 162 9.39 1.14 -7.34
C HIS A 162 10.64 1.68 -8.09
N PHE A 163 11.84 1.32 -7.66
CA PHE A 163 13.08 1.68 -8.33
C PHE A 163 13.42 0.77 -9.53
N GLY A 164 12.82 -0.41 -9.61
CA GLY A 164 13.07 -1.38 -10.68
C GLY A 164 12.38 -1.05 -11.99
N SER A 165 11.50 -0.03 -12.03
CA SER A 165 10.71 0.33 -13.19
C SER A 165 10.65 1.85 -13.38
N ASN A 166 10.53 2.30 -14.63
CA ASN A 166 10.26 3.69 -15.00
C ASN A 166 8.78 3.95 -15.33
N GLU A 167 7.92 2.98 -15.05
CA GLU A 167 6.48 3.05 -15.35
C GLU A 167 5.68 3.84 -14.30
N PHE A 168 6.25 4.20 -13.14
CA PHE A 168 5.57 4.95 -12.08
C PHE A 168 5.45 6.45 -12.39
N CYS A 169 5.04 6.80 -13.62
CA CYS A 169 4.96 8.17 -14.10
C CYS A 169 3.62 8.49 -14.77
N PHE A 170 3.33 9.79 -14.85
CA PHE A 170 2.13 10.29 -15.50
C PHE A 170 2.13 9.99 -17.02
N GLU A 171 3.29 10.06 -17.67
CA GLU A 171 3.45 9.72 -19.08
C GLU A 171 2.94 8.30 -19.39
N SER A 172 3.35 7.28 -18.62
CA SER A 172 2.88 5.92 -18.78
C SER A 172 1.38 5.76 -18.51
N TRP A 173 0.84 6.50 -17.57
CA TRP A 173 -0.60 6.53 -17.32
C TRP A 173 -1.36 7.11 -18.52
N LYS A 174 -0.87 8.22 -19.05
CA LYS A 174 -1.46 8.88 -20.24
C LYS A 174 -1.44 7.98 -21.45
N GLU A 175 -0.30 7.38 -21.77
CA GLU A 175 -0.15 6.43 -22.89
C GLU A 175 -1.15 5.25 -22.84
N LYS A 176 -1.39 4.72 -21.63
CA LYS A 176 -2.35 3.62 -21.45
C LYS A 176 -3.79 4.06 -21.62
N ASN A 177 -4.15 5.26 -21.17
CA ASN A 177 -5.53 5.77 -21.26
C ASN A 177 -5.88 6.33 -22.64
N GLU A 178 -4.94 6.92 -23.37
CA GLU A 178 -5.16 7.37 -24.75
C GLU A 178 -5.41 6.22 -25.71
N ARG A 179 -4.84 5.03 -25.46
CA ARG A 179 -5.11 3.82 -26.24
C ARG A 179 -6.51 3.23 -26.01
N ILE A 180 -7.18 3.59 -24.92
CA ILE A 180 -8.54 3.13 -24.61
C ILE A 180 -9.59 4.03 -25.25
N THR A 181 -9.24 5.27 -25.60
CA THR A 181 -10.14 6.27 -26.19
C THR A 181 -9.99 6.39 -27.72
N ALA A 182 -9.09 5.67 -28.34
CA ALA A 182 -8.89 5.56 -29.78
C ALA A 182 -9.44 4.22 -30.32
#